data_78c087ef2ffcf48e2d25058f997ccd8b
#
_entry.id   78c087ef2ffcf48e2d25058f997ccd8b
#
_cell.length_a   1.000
_cell.length_b   1.000
_cell.length_c   1.000
_cell.angle_alpha   90.00
_cell.angle_beta   90.00
_cell.angle_gamma   90.00
#
_symmetry.space_group_name_H-M   'P 1'
#
loop_
_entity.id
_entity.type
_entity.pdbx_description
1 polymer ?
#
loop_
_entity_poly.entity_id
_entity_poly.type
_entity_poly.pdbx_seq_one_letter_code
_entity_poly.pdbx_strand_id
1 'polypeptide(L)'
;MDWDGIIGDGRRYAALERRERGGRLLSAAFAALSLLAVVAMLVAAAGPWLALDLRGNVQSAAGRTVAARAADLPAGRRRAMLAAADAYNRRLAASGRVSFGSVDGDDGTASDGEYGSLLDVDGTGLMGRVTVPSIGVSLPVGHGTGAALEDGAGHLHGTSLPVGGGGTHTVLVAHSNVPQGPMFTRLDELGRGDRFRIETLGRVLEYKVESVARVPASMPDGGYARLLAVHGNRDEATLMTCTGNGNSQRLLVTGVRVAASAASTTKTAPAQGRPAGALASLATLAVGLPAVAASDVMADAPATRHRVPPRRGKGRVDTTGTHGLHRQGRRHKARHKRRPLE
;
A
#
# COMPACT_ATOMS: atom_id res chain seq x y z
N MET A 1 -60.11 52.47 -12.21
CA MET A 1 -58.74 51.91 -11.97
C MET A 1 -58.93 50.79 -10.96
N ASP A 2 -58.68 49.59 -11.37
CA ASP A 2 -58.79 48.39 -10.52
C ASP A 2 -57.48 48.20 -9.73
N TRP A 3 -57.46 48.72 -8.52
CA TRP A 3 -56.31 48.62 -7.61
C TRP A 3 -56.13 47.22 -7.06
N ASP A 4 -57.09 46.37 -7.03
CA ASP A 4 -57.03 45.01 -6.54
C ASP A 4 -56.29 44.11 -7.51
N GLY A 5 -56.31 44.37 -8.82
CA GLY A 5 -55.54 43.71 -9.80
C GLY A 5 -54.01 43.99 -9.69
N ILE A 6 -53.67 45.25 -9.40
CA ILE A 6 -52.25 45.70 -9.24
C ILE A 6 -51.64 45.14 -7.96
N ILE A 7 -52.40 45.10 -6.85
CA ILE A 7 -51.93 44.51 -5.57
C ILE A 7 -51.82 42.99 -5.65
N GLY A 8 -52.73 42.31 -6.41
CA GLY A 8 -52.67 40.89 -6.64
C GLY A 8 -51.42 40.45 -7.40
N ASP A 9 -51.01 41.23 -8.42
CA ASP A 9 -49.78 40.95 -9.16
C ASP A 9 -48.53 41.12 -8.30
N GLY A 10 -48.43 42.10 -7.43
CA GLY A 10 -47.30 42.27 -6.52
C GLY A 10 -47.10 41.09 -5.58
N ARG A 11 -48.16 40.45 -5.10
CA ARG A 11 -48.07 39.24 -4.27
C ARG A 11 -47.61 38.03 -5.05
N ARG A 12 -47.99 37.89 -6.30
CA ARG A 12 -47.53 36.83 -7.20
C ARG A 12 -46.08 36.97 -7.52
N TYR A 13 -45.59 38.18 -7.82
CA TYR A 13 -44.16 38.44 -8.04
C TYR A 13 -43.33 38.15 -6.82
N ALA A 14 -43.76 38.56 -5.61
CA ALA A 14 -43.03 38.23 -4.37
C ALA A 14 -43.02 36.72 -4.03
N ALA A 15 -44.05 35.97 -4.46
CA ALA A 15 -44.10 34.52 -4.29
C ALA A 15 -43.14 33.83 -5.28
N LEU A 16 -43.02 34.28 -6.52
CA LEU A 16 -42.10 33.78 -7.51
C LEU A 16 -40.64 34.05 -7.11
N GLU A 17 -40.29 35.26 -6.67
CA GLU A 17 -38.97 35.57 -6.15
C GLU A 17 -38.55 34.69 -4.95
N ARG A 18 -39.48 34.44 -4.02
CA ARG A 18 -39.21 33.54 -2.89
C ARG A 18 -38.95 32.10 -3.36
N ARG A 19 -39.69 31.63 -4.36
CA ARG A 19 -39.53 30.32 -4.95
C ARG A 19 -38.18 30.18 -5.69
N GLU A 20 -37.78 31.20 -6.44
CA GLU A 20 -36.45 31.25 -7.08
C GLU A 20 -35.29 31.29 -6.09
N ARG A 21 -35.39 32.12 -5.03
CA ARG A 21 -34.40 32.16 -3.95
C ARG A 21 -34.30 30.83 -3.22
N GLY A 22 -35.43 30.19 -2.95
CA GLY A 22 -35.46 28.83 -2.38
C GLY A 22 -34.79 27.79 -3.29
N GLY A 23 -35.08 27.85 -4.60
CA GLY A 23 -34.45 26.98 -5.59
C GLY A 23 -32.90 27.15 -5.67
N ARG A 24 -32.42 28.42 -5.66
CA ARG A 24 -31.00 28.72 -5.67
C ARG A 24 -30.29 28.25 -4.38
N LEU A 25 -30.92 28.37 -3.23
CA LEU A 25 -30.39 27.89 -1.96
C LEU A 25 -30.33 26.36 -1.93
N LEU A 26 -31.35 25.68 -2.44
CA LEU A 26 -31.37 24.23 -2.55
C LEU A 26 -30.25 23.72 -3.52
N SER A 27 -30.16 24.34 -4.69
CA SER A 27 -29.08 23.94 -5.64
C SER A 27 -27.68 24.21 -5.10
N ALA A 28 -27.47 25.29 -4.38
CA ALA A 28 -26.21 25.57 -3.71
C ALA A 28 -25.90 24.54 -2.59
N ALA A 29 -26.93 24.14 -1.83
CA ALA A 29 -26.78 23.11 -0.80
C ALA A 29 -26.45 21.73 -1.42
N PHE A 30 -27.12 21.35 -2.50
CA PHE A 30 -26.80 20.13 -3.23
C PHE A 30 -25.38 20.15 -3.84
N ALA A 31 -24.95 21.28 -4.41
CA ALA A 31 -23.59 21.44 -4.93
C ALA A 31 -22.55 21.32 -3.82
N ALA A 32 -22.78 21.94 -2.67
CA ALA A 32 -21.90 21.82 -1.50
C ALA A 32 -21.84 20.39 -0.96
N LEU A 33 -22.98 19.72 -0.88
CA LEU A 33 -23.05 18.31 -0.42
C LEU A 33 -22.33 17.37 -1.40
N SER A 34 -22.49 17.59 -2.70
CA SER A 34 -21.80 16.82 -3.74
C SER A 34 -20.29 17.03 -3.68
N LEU A 35 -19.85 18.27 -3.47
CA LEU A 35 -18.44 18.58 -3.29
C LEU A 35 -17.86 17.88 -2.05
N LEU A 36 -18.58 17.93 -0.93
CA LEU A 36 -18.17 17.23 0.30
C LEU A 36 -18.10 15.72 0.09
N ALA A 37 -19.06 15.13 -0.62
CA ALA A 37 -19.05 13.71 -0.94
C ALA A 37 -17.85 13.33 -1.82
N VAL A 38 -17.51 14.14 -2.82
CA VAL A 38 -16.33 13.94 -3.67
C VAL A 38 -15.05 14.05 -2.85
N VAL A 39 -14.93 15.05 -1.99
CA VAL A 39 -13.75 15.21 -1.10
C VAL A 39 -13.63 14.03 -0.15
N ALA A 40 -14.73 13.59 0.46
CA ALA A 40 -14.74 12.42 1.34
C ALA A 40 -14.30 11.14 0.59
N MET A 41 -14.77 10.96 -0.63
CA MET A 41 -14.38 9.83 -1.49
C MET A 41 -12.88 9.88 -1.83
N LEU A 42 -12.34 11.06 -2.16
CA LEU A 42 -10.91 11.25 -2.43
C LEU A 42 -10.06 10.96 -1.20
N VAL A 43 -10.48 11.43 -0.03
CA VAL A 43 -9.81 11.15 1.25
C VAL A 43 -9.86 9.66 1.58
N ALA A 44 -11.00 9.01 1.39
CA ALA A 44 -11.15 7.58 1.62
C ALA A 44 -10.28 6.75 0.65
N ALA A 45 -10.16 7.18 -0.60
CA ALA A 45 -9.36 6.48 -1.61
C ALA A 45 -7.84 6.71 -1.45
N ALA A 46 -7.42 7.93 -1.14
CA ALA A 46 -6.01 8.32 -1.05
C ALA A 46 -5.43 8.19 0.36
N GLY A 47 -6.28 8.31 1.39
CA GLY A 47 -5.86 8.32 2.80
C GLY A 47 -5.04 7.11 3.22
N PRO A 48 -5.47 5.87 2.94
CA PRO A 48 -4.71 4.67 3.28
C PRO A 48 -3.32 4.64 2.63
N TRP A 49 -3.22 5.04 1.36
CA TRP A 49 -1.94 5.11 0.64
C TRP A 49 -1.00 6.14 1.23
N LEU A 50 -1.51 7.32 1.54
CA LEU A 50 -0.73 8.37 2.17
C LEU A 50 -0.26 7.96 3.57
N ALA A 51 -1.10 7.29 4.34
CA ALA A 51 -0.74 6.78 5.66
C ALA A 51 0.39 5.75 5.60
N LEU A 52 0.35 4.82 4.64
CA LEU A 52 1.41 3.82 4.44
C LEU A 52 2.73 4.47 4.00
N ASP A 53 2.67 5.45 3.10
CA ASP A 53 3.87 6.19 2.64
C ASP A 53 4.51 6.98 3.79
N LEU A 54 3.70 7.67 4.59
CA LEU A 54 4.19 8.40 5.77
C LEU A 54 4.85 7.46 6.79
N ARG A 55 4.24 6.30 7.06
CA ARG A 55 4.81 5.30 7.98
C ARG A 55 6.11 4.71 7.44
N GLY A 56 6.18 4.39 6.15
CA GLY A 56 7.42 3.94 5.51
C GLY A 56 8.55 4.97 5.63
N ASN A 57 8.22 6.26 5.51
CA ASN A 57 9.17 7.34 5.70
C ASN A 57 9.64 7.45 7.16
N VAL A 58 8.76 7.26 8.14
CA VAL A 58 9.11 7.25 9.59
C VAL A 58 10.02 6.06 9.90
N GLN A 59 9.68 4.85 9.44
CA GLN A 59 10.51 3.65 9.61
C GLN A 59 11.89 3.83 8.99
N SER A 60 11.95 4.37 7.78
CA SER A 60 13.22 4.67 7.10
C SER A 60 14.03 5.72 7.86
N ALA A 61 13.39 6.71 8.45
CA ALA A 61 14.05 7.73 9.27
C ALA A 61 14.61 7.10 10.55
N ALA A 62 13.86 6.24 11.24
CA ALA A 62 14.32 5.51 12.42
C ALA A 62 15.57 4.68 12.12
N GLY A 63 15.57 3.92 11.03
CA GLY A 63 16.75 3.16 10.60
C GLY A 63 17.98 4.04 10.32
N ARG A 64 17.79 5.22 9.69
CA ARG A 64 18.89 6.18 9.48
C ARG A 64 19.41 6.76 10.77
N THR A 65 18.53 7.02 11.74
CA THR A 65 18.91 7.55 13.06
C THR A 65 19.80 6.55 13.80
N VAL A 66 19.47 5.26 13.80
CA VAL A 66 20.32 4.21 14.40
C VAL A 66 21.70 4.17 13.75
N ALA A 67 21.75 4.21 12.41
CA ALA A 67 23.03 4.23 11.70
C ALA A 67 23.87 5.49 12.02
N ALA A 68 23.23 6.66 12.13
CA ALA A 68 23.89 7.91 12.50
C ALA A 68 24.45 7.85 13.94
N ARG A 69 23.64 7.40 14.92
CA ARG A 69 24.10 7.24 16.30
C ARG A 69 25.25 6.26 16.42
N ALA A 70 25.23 5.18 15.66
CA ALA A 70 26.33 4.23 15.58
C ALA A 70 27.61 4.87 15.00
N ALA A 71 27.48 5.77 14.03
CA ALA A 71 28.62 6.50 13.46
C ALA A 71 29.25 7.49 14.46
N ASP A 72 28.43 8.10 15.34
CA ASP A 72 28.87 9.05 16.35
C ASP A 72 29.59 8.37 17.53
N LEU A 73 29.50 7.05 17.66
CA LEU A 73 30.22 6.33 18.72
C LEU A 73 31.73 6.40 18.54
N PRO A 74 32.49 6.58 19.65
CA PRO A 74 33.94 6.43 19.61
C PRO A 74 34.36 5.10 18.98
N ALA A 75 35.35 5.16 18.08
CA ALA A 75 35.79 3.97 17.33
C ALA A 75 36.19 2.77 18.23
N GLY A 76 36.75 3.05 19.41
CA GLY A 76 37.07 2.03 20.41
C GLY A 76 35.81 1.32 20.94
N ARG A 77 34.77 2.09 21.34
CA ARG A 77 33.51 1.53 21.82
C ARG A 77 32.83 0.70 20.75
N ARG A 78 32.74 1.23 19.53
CA ARG A 78 32.15 0.52 18.40
C ARG A 78 32.84 -0.82 18.11
N ARG A 79 34.19 -0.83 18.13
CA ARG A 79 34.99 -2.06 17.98
C ARG A 79 34.73 -3.06 19.10
N ALA A 80 34.65 -2.60 20.35
CA ALA A 80 34.35 -3.46 21.47
C ALA A 80 32.95 -4.10 21.37
N MET A 81 31.94 -3.34 21.01
CA MET A 81 30.58 -3.85 20.81
C MET A 81 30.51 -4.89 19.67
N LEU A 82 31.18 -4.64 18.55
CA LEU A 82 31.26 -5.60 17.46
C LEU A 82 31.99 -6.87 17.87
N ALA A 83 33.09 -6.75 18.62
CA ALA A 83 33.85 -7.91 19.12
C ALA A 83 33.04 -8.77 20.11
N ALA A 84 32.22 -8.14 20.95
CA ALA A 84 31.31 -8.84 21.85
C ALA A 84 30.24 -9.62 21.07
N ALA A 85 29.63 -9.01 20.04
CA ALA A 85 28.68 -9.68 19.16
C ALA A 85 29.32 -10.81 18.35
N ASP A 86 30.53 -10.62 17.81
CA ASP A 86 31.30 -11.67 17.15
C ASP A 86 31.60 -12.84 18.11
N ALA A 87 31.93 -12.56 19.39
CA ALA A 87 32.16 -13.59 20.42
C ALA A 87 30.87 -14.35 20.77
N TYR A 88 29.74 -13.65 20.88
CA TYR A 88 28.42 -14.28 21.05
C TYR A 88 28.11 -15.24 19.88
N ASN A 89 28.27 -14.81 18.65
CA ASN A 89 28.03 -15.64 17.47
C ASN A 89 28.91 -16.91 17.46
N ARG A 90 30.19 -16.80 17.84
CA ARG A 90 31.07 -17.98 17.94
C ARG A 90 30.60 -18.97 19.03
N ARG A 91 30.13 -18.47 20.20
CA ARG A 91 29.60 -19.34 21.25
C ARG A 91 28.30 -20.00 20.80
N LEU A 92 27.42 -19.24 20.15
CA LEU A 92 26.17 -19.75 19.61
C LEU A 92 26.43 -20.89 18.59
N ALA A 93 27.33 -20.68 17.64
CA ALA A 93 27.70 -21.69 16.66
C ALA A 93 28.33 -22.93 17.32
N ALA A 94 29.19 -22.75 18.32
CA ALA A 94 29.84 -23.85 19.04
C ALA A 94 28.88 -24.65 19.93
N SER A 95 27.76 -24.04 20.38
CA SER A 95 26.78 -24.70 21.24
C SER A 95 26.03 -25.83 20.56
N GLY A 96 25.96 -25.81 19.23
CA GLY A 96 25.13 -26.72 18.44
C GLY A 96 23.64 -26.66 18.74
N ARG A 97 23.22 -25.73 19.60
CA ARG A 97 21.81 -25.53 19.96
C ARG A 97 21.11 -24.77 18.84
N VAL A 98 20.07 -25.35 18.33
CA VAL A 98 19.18 -24.74 17.35
C VAL A 98 17.83 -24.52 18.02
N SER A 99 17.81 -23.58 18.98
CA SER A 99 16.58 -23.13 19.62
C SER A 99 16.33 -21.69 19.17
N PHE A 100 15.36 -21.51 18.32
CA PHE A 100 14.95 -20.19 17.88
C PHE A 100 13.79 -19.69 18.76
N GLY A 101 13.74 -18.37 18.96
CA GLY A 101 12.58 -17.71 19.48
C GLY A 101 11.36 -17.91 18.59
N SER A 102 10.17 -17.59 19.09
CA SER A 102 8.94 -17.62 18.29
C SER A 102 8.94 -16.50 17.26
N VAL A 103 8.41 -16.78 16.09
CA VAL A 103 8.18 -15.76 15.03
C VAL A 103 6.93 -14.95 15.32
N ASP A 104 6.05 -15.44 16.22
CA ASP A 104 4.71 -14.92 16.45
C ASP A 104 4.45 -14.50 17.93
N GLY A 105 5.48 -14.26 18.74
CA GLY A 105 5.24 -13.91 20.13
C GLY A 105 6.44 -13.95 21.05
N ASP A 106 6.37 -14.72 22.15
CA ASP A 106 7.46 -14.86 23.12
C ASP A 106 8.68 -15.47 22.43
N ASP A 107 9.66 -14.63 22.17
CA ASP A 107 10.84 -14.94 21.39
C ASP A 107 12.06 -15.34 22.25
N GLY A 108 11.89 -15.51 23.54
CA GLY A 108 12.97 -15.83 24.48
C GLY A 108 13.94 -14.67 24.75
N THR A 109 13.75 -13.51 24.12
CA THR A 109 14.61 -12.33 24.29
C THR A 109 14.64 -11.85 25.73
N ALA A 110 13.51 -11.89 26.43
CA ALA A 110 13.39 -11.45 27.81
C ALA A 110 14.21 -12.31 28.80
N SER A 111 14.50 -13.57 28.43
CA SER A 111 15.28 -14.51 29.26
C SER A 111 16.78 -14.47 28.99
N ASP A 112 17.22 -13.82 27.90
CA ASP A 112 18.63 -13.68 27.51
C ASP A 112 19.10 -12.21 27.64
N GLY A 113 19.48 -11.84 28.85
CA GLY A 113 19.95 -10.48 29.15
C GLY A 113 21.27 -10.13 28.45
N GLU A 114 22.13 -11.12 28.12
CA GLU A 114 23.33 -10.88 27.32
C GLU A 114 22.92 -10.44 25.90
N TYR A 115 22.07 -11.22 25.26
CA TYR A 115 21.57 -10.92 23.92
C TYR A 115 20.94 -9.51 23.83
N GLY A 116 20.05 -9.18 24.76
CA GLY A 116 19.36 -7.89 24.80
C GLY A 116 20.28 -6.69 24.95
N SER A 117 21.49 -6.89 25.52
CA SER A 117 22.47 -5.81 25.74
C SER A 117 23.44 -5.62 24.56
N LEU A 118 23.55 -6.62 23.67
CA LEU A 118 24.50 -6.59 22.55
C LEU A 118 23.95 -5.71 21.42
N LEU A 119 24.83 -4.89 20.83
CA LEU A 119 24.52 -4.00 19.70
C LEU A 119 23.53 -2.87 20.00
N ASP A 120 23.01 -2.78 21.21
CA ASP A 120 22.13 -1.68 21.64
C ASP A 120 22.97 -0.43 21.95
N VAL A 121 22.84 0.60 21.12
CA VAL A 121 23.67 1.81 21.20
C VAL A 121 23.20 2.75 22.28
N ASP A 122 21.90 2.85 22.51
CA ASP A 122 21.24 3.91 23.25
C ASP A 122 20.10 3.44 24.19
N GLY A 123 19.97 2.15 24.39
CA GLY A 123 18.92 1.58 25.26
C GLY A 123 17.56 1.47 24.59
N THR A 124 17.49 1.67 23.26
CA THR A 124 16.22 1.56 22.52
C THR A 124 15.93 0.14 22.02
N GLY A 125 16.86 -0.79 22.19
CA GLY A 125 16.77 -2.14 21.67
C GLY A 125 17.01 -2.24 20.16
N LEU A 126 17.45 -1.16 19.50
CA LEU A 126 17.74 -1.15 18.08
C LEU A 126 19.22 -1.46 17.83
N MET A 127 19.50 -2.43 16.98
CA MET A 127 20.85 -2.91 16.68
C MET A 127 21.36 -2.51 15.29
N GLY A 128 20.50 -2.07 14.39
CA GLY A 128 20.91 -1.73 13.03
C GLY A 128 19.79 -1.37 12.09
N ARG A 129 20.06 -1.54 10.81
CA ARG A 129 19.12 -1.27 9.71
C ARG A 129 19.24 -2.34 8.62
N VAL A 130 18.13 -2.74 8.05
CA VAL A 130 18.06 -3.54 6.82
C VAL A 130 17.53 -2.69 5.67
N THR A 131 18.15 -2.84 4.49
CA THR A 131 17.71 -2.16 3.25
C THR A 131 17.64 -3.15 2.10
N VAL A 132 16.54 -3.07 1.34
CA VAL A 132 16.33 -3.84 0.11
C VAL A 132 15.94 -2.85 -0.99
N PRO A 133 16.90 -2.30 -1.73
CA PRO A 133 16.66 -1.17 -2.65
C PRO A 133 15.69 -1.50 -3.78
N SER A 134 15.68 -2.73 -4.30
CA SER A 134 14.83 -3.16 -5.42
C SER A 134 13.33 -3.07 -5.10
N ILE A 135 12.96 -3.20 -3.82
CA ILE A 135 11.57 -3.11 -3.35
C ILE A 135 11.33 -1.91 -2.42
N GLY A 136 12.31 -1.00 -2.31
CA GLY A 136 12.18 0.24 -1.53
C GLY A 136 12.14 0.06 -0.01
N VAL A 137 12.59 -1.08 0.52
CA VAL A 137 12.61 -1.36 1.96
C VAL A 137 13.80 -0.69 2.64
N SER A 138 13.55 -0.02 3.75
CA SER A 138 14.55 0.51 4.68
C SER A 138 13.95 0.51 6.09
N LEU A 139 14.28 -0.49 6.91
CA LEU A 139 13.70 -0.72 8.23
C LEU A 139 14.77 -0.69 9.31
N PRO A 140 14.48 -0.14 10.51
CA PRO A 140 15.29 -0.40 11.69
C PRO A 140 15.23 -1.89 12.05
N VAL A 141 16.27 -2.40 12.66
CA VAL A 141 16.35 -3.78 13.16
C VAL A 141 16.45 -3.72 14.68
N GLY A 142 15.50 -4.34 15.35
CA GLY A 142 15.48 -4.45 16.80
C GLY A 142 15.73 -5.87 17.29
N HIS A 143 15.91 -6.00 18.60
CA HIS A 143 16.05 -7.31 19.27
C HIS A 143 14.71 -8.04 19.32
N GLY A 144 14.74 -9.32 18.99
CA GLY A 144 13.60 -10.21 19.08
C GLY A 144 12.54 -9.98 18.01
N THR A 145 11.47 -10.75 18.12
CA THR A 145 10.29 -10.73 17.22
C THR A 145 9.01 -10.28 17.90
N GLY A 146 9.13 -9.67 19.09
CA GLY A 146 8.03 -9.03 19.80
C GLY A 146 7.83 -7.57 19.38
N ALA A 147 8.10 -6.63 20.30
CA ALA A 147 7.89 -5.20 20.07
C ALA A 147 8.64 -4.64 18.84
N ALA A 148 9.77 -5.23 18.46
CA ALA A 148 10.54 -4.80 17.29
C ALA A 148 9.76 -4.89 15.97
N LEU A 149 8.77 -5.78 15.88
CA LEU A 149 7.96 -5.95 14.68
C LEU A 149 6.92 -4.85 14.46
N GLU A 150 6.58 -4.09 15.50
CA GLU A 150 5.61 -3.00 15.39
C GLU A 150 6.13 -1.86 14.50
N ASP A 151 7.43 -1.57 14.59
CA ASP A 151 8.03 -0.41 13.93
C ASP A 151 9.07 -0.77 12.87
N GLY A 152 9.44 -2.04 12.72
CA GLY A 152 10.51 -2.43 11.82
C GLY A 152 10.69 -3.93 11.61
N ALA A 153 11.94 -4.34 11.51
CA ALA A 153 12.33 -5.73 11.46
C ALA A 153 12.88 -6.16 12.82
N GLY A 154 12.51 -7.35 13.25
CA GLY A 154 13.05 -8.00 14.43
C GLY A 154 14.14 -9.01 14.08
N HIS A 155 15.18 -9.07 14.89
CA HIS A 155 16.18 -10.14 14.79
C HIS A 155 15.67 -11.38 15.53
N LEU A 156 15.59 -12.50 14.83
CA LEU A 156 15.11 -13.75 15.42
C LEU A 156 16.11 -14.26 16.44
N HIS A 157 15.74 -14.26 17.73
CA HIS A 157 16.57 -14.77 18.83
C HIS A 157 17.01 -16.23 18.57
N GLY A 158 18.22 -16.55 18.93
CA GLY A 158 18.82 -17.87 18.67
C GLY A 158 19.49 -18.01 17.28
N THR A 159 19.37 -17.00 16.40
CA THR A 159 20.17 -16.90 15.18
C THR A 159 21.39 -16.00 15.39
N SER A 160 22.33 -15.99 14.45
CA SER A 160 23.53 -15.16 14.58
C SER A 160 23.19 -13.67 14.55
N LEU A 161 23.76 -12.89 15.46
CA LEU A 161 23.65 -11.43 15.44
C LEU A 161 24.12 -10.86 14.10
N PRO A 162 23.56 -9.73 13.64
CA PRO A 162 23.75 -9.20 12.30
C PRO A 162 25.10 -8.44 12.15
N VAL A 163 26.19 -9.11 12.48
CA VAL A 163 27.56 -8.60 12.34
C VAL A 163 28.35 -9.34 11.27
N GLY A 164 27.78 -10.40 10.67
CA GLY A 164 28.39 -11.22 9.64
C GLY A 164 29.56 -12.06 10.14
N GLY A 165 30.27 -12.69 9.22
CA GLY A 165 31.39 -13.54 9.49
C GLY A 165 31.18 -14.98 9.02
N GLY A 166 32.26 -15.71 8.79
CA GLY A 166 32.18 -17.13 8.42
C GLY A 166 31.51 -17.94 9.53
N GLY A 167 30.61 -18.84 9.17
CA GLY A 167 29.85 -19.64 10.11
C GLY A 167 28.75 -18.86 10.84
N THR A 168 28.11 -17.91 10.17
CA THR A 168 26.96 -17.15 10.70
C THR A 168 25.74 -17.25 9.80
N HIS A 169 24.56 -17.28 10.42
CA HIS A 169 23.27 -17.16 9.74
C HIS A 169 22.35 -16.24 10.54
N THR A 170 22.18 -15.03 10.06
CA THR A 170 21.30 -14.00 10.66
C THR A 170 19.90 -14.11 10.08
N VAL A 171 18.87 -14.04 10.92
CA VAL A 171 17.48 -14.03 10.46
C VAL A 171 16.77 -12.77 10.92
N LEU A 172 16.23 -12.03 9.96
CA LEU A 172 15.43 -10.83 10.19
C LEU A 172 13.98 -11.07 9.77
N VAL A 173 13.06 -10.76 10.65
CA VAL A 173 11.62 -10.96 10.46
C VAL A 173 10.95 -9.61 10.40
N ALA A 174 9.99 -9.42 9.50
CA ALA A 174 9.10 -8.26 9.53
C ALA A 174 7.72 -8.66 9.00
N HIS A 175 6.72 -7.89 9.39
CA HIS A 175 5.35 -8.10 8.92
C HIS A 175 5.17 -7.90 7.42
N SER A 176 4.10 -8.47 6.87
CA SER A 176 3.60 -8.20 5.53
C SER A 176 2.12 -7.86 5.57
N ASN A 177 1.68 -6.98 4.67
CA ASN A 177 0.28 -6.59 4.49
C ASN A 177 -0.39 -6.08 5.78
N VAL A 178 0.34 -5.30 6.57
CA VAL A 178 -0.14 -4.73 7.83
C VAL A 178 -0.29 -3.22 7.74
N PRO A 179 -1.22 -2.62 8.54
CA PRO A 179 -1.41 -1.17 8.56
C PRO A 179 -0.20 -0.37 9.08
N GLN A 180 0.71 -1.03 9.80
CA GLN A 180 1.89 -0.41 10.41
C GLN A 180 2.92 0.09 9.39
N GLY A 181 2.85 -0.36 8.14
CA GLY A 181 3.73 0.12 7.08
C GLY A 181 3.99 -0.93 6.00
N PRO A 182 4.76 -0.58 4.97
CA PRO A 182 5.05 -1.48 3.88
C PRO A 182 5.91 -2.68 4.30
N MET A 183 6.79 -2.53 5.28
CA MET A 183 7.67 -3.57 5.84
C MET A 183 8.18 -4.57 4.79
N PHE A 184 7.94 -5.89 4.98
CA PHE A 184 8.30 -6.94 4.01
C PHE A 184 7.13 -7.35 3.09
N THR A 185 6.13 -6.48 2.90
CA THR A 185 4.97 -6.74 2.04
C THR A 185 5.35 -7.15 0.62
N ARG A 186 6.42 -6.56 0.07
CA ARG A 186 6.91 -6.82 -1.29
C ARG A 186 8.12 -7.78 -1.34
N LEU A 187 8.37 -8.53 -0.27
CA LEU A 187 9.52 -9.43 -0.20
C LEU A 187 9.45 -10.56 -1.25
N ASP A 188 8.25 -10.91 -1.70
CA ASP A 188 8.00 -11.91 -2.73
C ASP A 188 8.39 -11.47 -4.16
N GLU A 189 8.69 -10.19 -4.37
CA GLU A 189 9.24 -9.69 -5.63
C GLU A 189 10.74 -9.96 -5.78
N LEU A 190 11.42 -10.40 -4.70
CA LEU A 190 12.84 -10.72 -4.77
C LEU A 190 13.08 -12.07 -5.42
N GLY A 191 14.10 -12.10 -6.27
CA GLY A 191 14.58 -13.29 -6.95
C GLY A 191 16.06 -13.55 -6.70
N ARG A 192 16.54 -14.71 -7.18
CA ARG A 192 17.98 -15.04 -7.14
C ARG A 192 18.80 -13.96 -7.87
N GLY A 193 19.83 -13.46 -7.20
CA GLY A 193 20.70 -12.43 -7.74
C GLY A 193 20.42 -11.03 -7.21
N ASP A 194 19.22 -10.77 -6.69
CA ASP A 194 18.92 -9.51 -6.00
C ASP A 194 19.80 -9.30 -4.79
N ARG A 195 19.84 -8.07 -4.30
CA ARG A 195 20.72 -7.70 -3.19
C ARG A 195 19.99 -7.00 -2.08
N PHE A 196 20.38 -7.28 -0.86
CA PHE A 196 19.98 -6.53 0.32
C PHE A 196 21.18 -6.25 1.21
N ARG A 197 21.04 -5.32 2.12
CA ARG A 197 22.09 -4.89 3.04
C ARG A 197 21.60 -4.87 4.47
N ILE A 198 22.48 -5.26 5.37
CA ILE A 198 22.33 -5.07 6.81
C ILE A 198 23.45 -4.16 7.26
N GLU A 199 23.10 -3.10 8.00
CA GLU A 199 24.05 -2.16 8.57
C GLU A 199 23.95 -2.20 10.09
N THR A 200 25.07 -2.51 10.74
CA THR A 200 25.20 -2.61 12.19
C THR A 200 26.49 -1.94 12.66
N LEU A 201 26.37 -0.94 13.52
CA LEU A 201 27.52 -0.19 14.08
C LEU A 201 28.50 0.30 13.00
N GLY A 202 27.97 0.76 11.85
CA GLY A 202 28.77 1.22 10.70
C GLY A 202 29.39 0.11 9.87
N ARG A 203 29.20 -1.16 10.23
CA ARG A 203 29.57 -2.31 9.39
C ARG A 203 28.45 -2.55 8.38
N VAL A 204 28.72 -2.40 7.10
CA VAL A 204 27.79 -2.67 6.01
C VAL A 204 28.00 -4.05 5.45
N LEU A 205 26.98 -4.89 5.56
CA LEU A 205 26.96 -6.28 5.11
C LEU A 205 26.06 -6.38 3.87
N GLU A 206 26.62 -6.67 2.70
CA GLU A 206 25.85 -6.85 1.47
C GLU A 206 25.67 -8.34 1.19
N TYR A 207 24.42 -8.75 0.96
CA TYR A 207 24.03 -10.12 0.66
C TYR A 207 23.41 -10.20 -0.72
N LYS A 208 23.77 -11.24 -1.47
CA LYS A 208 23.15 -11.59 -2.76
C LYS A 208 22.18 -12.74 -2.55
N VAL A 209 20.92 -12.60 -2.95
CA VAL A 209 19.91 -13.63 -2.83
C VAL A 209 20.33 -14.87 -3.60
N GLU A 210 20.38 -15.99 -2.90
CA GLU A 210 20.69 -17.31 -3.43
C GLU A 210 19.48 -18.21 -3.48
N SER A 211 18.53 -18.09 -2.53
CA SER A 211 17.30 -18.87 -2.53
C SER A 211 16.11 -18.08 -2.05
N VAL A 212 14.95 -18.44 -2.60
CA VAL A 212 13.61 -17.95 -2.16
C VAL A 212 12.76 -19.18 -1.95
N ALA A 213 12.24 -19.35 -0.74
CA ALA A 213 11.46 -20.51 -0.36
C ALA A 213 10.16 -20.10 0.34
N ARG A 214 9.09 -20.81 0.06
CA ARG A 214 7.83 -20.74 0.82
C ARG A 214 7.66 -22.03 1.58
N VAL A 215 7.50 -21.93 2.89
CA VAL A 215 7.36 -23.08 3.77
C VAL A 215 6.12 -22.93 4.65
N PRO A 216 5.50 -24.02 5.12
CA PRO A 216 4.39 -23.95 6.06
C PRO A 216 4.75 -23.12 7.30
N ALA A 217 3.80 -22.34 7.83
CA ALA A 217 4.00 -21.59 9.07
C ALA A 217 4.24 -22.50 10.27
N SER A 218 3.61 -23.69 10.27
CA SER A 218 3.86 -24.74 11.22
C SER A 218 4.66 -25.86 10.53
N MET A 219 5.87 -26.09 10.99
CA MET A 219 6.72 -27.17 10.49
C MET A 219 6.96 -28.19 11.62
N PRO A 220 6.87 -29.48 11.31
CA PRO A 220 7.16 -30.51 12.31
C PRO A 220 8.63 -30.42 12.74
N ASP A 221 8.92 -31.03 13.87
CA ASP A 221 10.15 -31.05 14.66
C ASP A 221 11.45 -30.69 13.94
N GLY A 222 12.00 -29.55 14.29
CA GLY A 222 13.28 -29.07 13.78
C GLY A 222 13.28 -28.63 12.31
N GLY A 223 12.13 -28.45 11.65
CA GLY A 223 12.05 -28.02 10.27
C GLY A 223 12.69 -26.63 10.05
N TYR A 224 12.31 -25.65 10.86
CA TYR A 224 12.94 -24.33 10.84
C TYR A 224 14.41 -24.37 11.30
N ALA A 225 14.71 -25.22 12.28
CA ALA A 225 16.06 -25.40 12.77
C ALA A 225 17.04 -25.79 11.66
N ARG A 226 16.61 -26.68 10.75
CA ARG A 226 17.44 -27.07 9.60
C ARG A 226 17.55 -25.96 8.54
N LEU A 227 16.46 -25.21 8.30
CA LEU A 227 16.44 -24.16 7.29
C LEU A 227 17.26 -22.92 7.70
N LEU A 228 17.29 -22.64 9.01
CA LEU A 228 17.92 -21.46 9.59
C LEU A 228 19.25 -21.80 10.29
N ALA A 229 19.70 -23.04 10.19
CA ALA A 229 20.99 -23.45 10.72
C ALA A 229 22.14 -22.69 10.05
N VAL A 230 23.28 -22.66 10.72
CA VAL A 230 24.55 -22.23 10.14
C VAL A 230 25.07 -23.31 9.18
N HIS A 231 25.37 -22.94 7.96
CA HIS A 231 25.84 -23.87 6.92
C HIS A 231 27.36 -23.75 6.70
N GLY A 232 28.12 -24.59 7.37
CA GLY A 232 29.57 -24.60 7.24
C GLY A 232 30.23 -23.27 7.63
N ASN A 233 31.10 -22.74 6.79
CA ASN A 233 31.79 -21.46 7.00
C ASN A 233 31.12 -20.30 6.18
N ARG A 234 29.85 -20.43 5.82
CA ARG A 234 29.14 -19.39 5.06
C ARG A 234 28.75 -18.24 5.97
N ASP A 235 28.65 -17.05 5.40
CA ASP A 235 28.03 -15.86 6.00
C ASP A 235 26.69 -15.65 5.30
N GLU A 236 25.61 -16.01 5.97
CA GLU A 236 24.26 -16.01 5.42
C GLU A 236 23.35 -15.06 6.20
N ALA A 237 22.37 -14.52 5.49
CA ALA A 237 21.26 -13.79 6.10
C ALA A 237 19.95 -14.16 5.42
N THR A 238 18.90 -14.34 6.21
CA THR A 238 17.53 -14.61 5.73
C THR A 238 16.59 -13.49 6.15
N LEU A 239 15.84 -12.96 5.17
CA LEU A 239 14.69 -12.10 5.40
C LEU A 239 13.45 -12.98 5.39
N MET A 240 12.62 -12.87 6.44
CA MET A 240 11.44 -13.72 6.63
C MET A 240 10.19 -12.87 6.83
N THR A 241 9.08 -13.31 6.23
CA THR A 241 7.76 -12.70 6.43
C THR A 241 6.64 -13.73 6.35
N CYS A 242 5.47 -13.35 6.83
CA CYS A 242 4.25 -14.13 6.66
C CYS A 242 3.73 -14.04 5.21
N THR A 243 3.17 -15.14 4.70
CA THR A 243 2.57 -15.21 3.37
C THR A 243 1.49 -16.29 3.31
N GLY A 244 0.80 -16.39 2.17
CA GLY A 244 -0.31 -17.32 1.98
C GLY A 244 -1.60 -16.89 2.66
N ASN A 245 -2.70 -17.60 2.36
CA ASN A 245 -4.01 -17.30 2.94
C ASN A 245 -3.98 -17.50 4.46
N GLY A 246 -4.38 -16.47 5.21
CA GLY A 246 -4.37 -16.49 6.67
C GLY A 246 -2.97 -16.66 7.29
N ASN A 247 -1.92 -16.20 6.61
CA ASN A 247 -0.53 -16.32 7.07
C ASN A 247 -0.06 -17.77 7.28
N SER A 248 -0.63 -18.70 6.52
CA SER A 248 -0.34 -20.15 6.62
C SER A 248 1.06 -20.55 6.20
N GLN A 249 1.81 -19.65 5.62
CA GLN A 249 3.18 -19.88 5.14
C GLN A 249 4.14 -18.79 5.63
N ARG A 250 5.43 -19.11 5.54
CA ARG A 250 6.54 -18.15 5.70
C ARG A 250 7.31 -18.09 4.39
N LEU A 251 7.57 -16.87 3.94
CA LEU A 251 8.48 -16.61 2.82
C LEU A 251 9.87 -16.34 3.40
N LEU A 252 10.86 -17.11 2.95
CA LEU A 252 12.26 -16.98 3.31
C LEU A 252 13.07 -16.57 2.09
N VAL A 253 13.76 -15.44 2.19
CA VAL A 253 14.71 -14.96 1.16
C VAL A 253 16.08 -14.99 1.75
N THR A 254 16.88 -16.01 1.39
CA THR A 254 18.22 -16.24 1.92
C THR A 254 19.27 -15.73 0.95
N GLY A 255 20.17 -14.90 1.46
CA GLY A 255 21.32 -14.37 0.73
C GLY A 255 22.63 -14.78 1.37
N VAL A 256 23.67 -14.82 0.54
CA VAL A 256 25.04 -15.07 0.93
C VAL A 256 25.84 -13.80 0.81
N ARG A 257 26.76 -13.60 1.75
CA ARG A 257 27.64 -12.45 1.81
C ARG A 257 28.43 -12.27 0.51
N VAL A 258 28.44 -11.05 0.00
CA VAL A 258 29.26 -10.63 -1.14
C VAL A 258 30.05 -9.38 -0.81
N ALA A 259 31.12 -9.11 -1.57
CA ALA A 259 31.82 -7.84 -1.45
C ALA A 259 30.82 -6.68 -1.73
N ALA A 260 30.91 -5.62 -0.94
CA ALA A 260 30.06 -4.45 -1.12
C ALA A 260 30.28 -3.87 -2.52
N SER A 261 29.19 -3.72 -3.27
CA SER A 261 29.25 -3.13 -4.61
C SER A 261 29.24 -1.61 -4.52
N ALA A 262 30.25 -0.97 -5.10
CA ALA A 262 30.31 0.49 -5.20
C ALA A 262 29.15 1.08 -6.03
N ALA A 263 28.49 0.27 -6.86
CA ALA A 263 27.42 0.70 -7.76
C ALA A 263 26.04 0.84 -7.10
N SER A 264 25.88 0.48 -5.83
CA SER A 264 24.55 0.44 -5.18
C SER A 264 24.18 1.71 -4.44
N THR A 265 24.89 2.82 -4.61
CA THR A 265 24.56 4.09 -3.94
C THR A 265 23.50 4.91 -4.68
N THR A 266 23.06 4.54 -5.89
CA THR A 266 22.27 5.47 -6.71
C THR A 266 21.06 4.86 -7.46
N LYS A 267 20.57 3.69 -7.08
CA LYS A 267 19.24 3.30 -7.57
C LYS A 267 18.23 3.37 -6.43
N THR A 268 17.89 4.60 -6.05
CA THR A 268 16.63 4.83 -5.36
C THR A 268 15.55 4.26 -6.26
N ALA A 269 14.92 3.15 -5.86
CA ALA A 269 13.71 2.70 -6.52
C ALA A 269 12.76 3.90 -6.55
N PRO A 270 12.07 4.17 -7.66
CA PRO A 270 11.07 5.21 -7.67
C PRO A 270 10.13 4.92 -6.52
N ALA A 271 9.89 5.94 -5.69
CA ALA A 271 8.89 5.89 -4.63
C ALA A 271 7.67 5.17 -5.20
N GLN A 272 7.25 4.12 -4.49
CA GLN A 272 6.21 3.15 -4.85
C GLN A 272 5.27 3.71 -5.90
N GLY A 273 5.22 3.09 -7.09
CA GLY A 273 4.57 3.62 -8.26
C GLY A 273 3.21 4.22 -7.92
N ARG A 274 3.16 5.53 -7.89
CA ARG A 274 1.91 6.27 -7.92
C ARG A 274 1.20 5.75 -9.14
N PRO A 275 -0.04 5.30 -9.05
CA PRO A 275 -0.85 5.12 -10.24
C PRO A 275 -1.11 6.53 -10.78
N ALA A 276 -0.16 7.07 -11.55
CA ALA A 276 -0.29 8.37 -12.21
C ALA A 276 -1.58 8.43 -13.05
N GLY A 277 -2.09 7.27 -13.47
CA GLY A 277 -3.37 7.14 -14.14
C GLY A 277 -4.60 7.35 -13.27
N ALA A 278 -4.54 7.02 -11.97
CA ALA A 278 -5.71 7.17 -11.09
C ALA A 278 -6.01 8.63 -10.74
N LEU A 279 -4.99 9.46 -10.59
CA LEU A 279 -5.18 10.89 -10.33
C LEU A 279 -5.59 11.67 -11.59
N ALA A 280 -5.13 11.26 -12.77
CA ALA A 280 -5.57 11.85 -14.04
C ALA A 280 -7.04 11.53 -14.34
N SER A 281 -7.50 10.31 -14.03
CA SER A 281 -8.91 9.92 -14.20
C SER A 281 -9.85 10.62 -13.21
N LEU A 282 -9.39 10.94 -12.00
CA LEU A 282 -10.19 11.67 -11.01
C LEU A 282 -10.29 13.17 -11.34
N ALA A 283 -9.24 13.75 -11.93
CA ALA A 283 -9.26 15.15 -12.39
C ALA A 283 -10.24 15.36 -13.56
N THR A 284 -10.38 14.38 -14.47
CA THR A 284 -11.34 14.44 -15.58
C THR A 284 -12.80 14.32 -15.10
N LEU A 285 -13.07 13.55 -14.06
CA LEU A 285 -14.42 13.46 -13.46
C LEU A 285 -14.81 14.73 -12.69
N ALA A 286 -13.86 15.40 -12.03
CA ALA A 286 -14.13 16.62 -11.28
C ALA A 286 -14.38 17.85 -12.18
N VAL A 287 -13.84 17.89 -13.38
CA VAL A 287 -14.03 19.00 -14.35
C VAL A 287 -15.32 18.80 -15.17
N GLY A 288 -15.82 17.57 -15.33
CA GLY A 288 -17.02 17.28 -16.11
C GLY A 288 -18.35 17.61 -15.40
N LEU A 289 -18.39 17.56 -14.06
CA LEU A 289 -19.63 17.77 -13.30
C LEU A 289 -20.14 19.22 -13.27
N PRO A 290 -19.33 20.28 -13.20
CA PRO A 290 -19.85 21.66 -13.26
C PRO A 290 -20.31 22.09 -14.65
N ALA A 291 -19.83 21.43 -15.74
CA ALA A 291 -20.25 21.78 -17.10
C ALA A 291 -21.67 21.35 -17.42
N VAL A 292 -22.17 20.26 -16.83
CA VAL A 292 -23.56 19.79 -17.00
C VAL A 292 -24.54 20.67 -16.22
N ALA A 293 -24.14 21.16 -15.02
CA ALA A 293 -24.99 22.06 -14.23
C ALA A 293 -25.08 23.48 -14.82
N ALA A 294 -24.08 23.91 -15.62
CA ALA A 294 -24.11 25.22 -16.26
C ALA A 294 -24.91 25.26 -17.57
N SER A 295 -25.10 24.12 -18.24
CA SER A 295 -25.86 24.04 -19.49
C SER A 295 -27.36 24.12 -19.28
N ASP A 296 -27.89 23.67 -18.15
CA ASP A 296 -29.34 23.74 -17.86
C ASP A 296 -29.80 25.13 -17.39
N VAL A 297 -28.89 26.03 -16.98
CA VAL A 297 -29.24 27.40 -16.56
C VAL A 297 -29.40 28.35 -17.76
N MET A 298 -28.88 28.01 -18.93
CA MET A 298 -29.01 28.85 -20.14
C MET A 298 -30.20 28.50 -21.07
N ALA A 299 -30.96 27.46 -20.78
CA ALA A 299 -32.05 27.01 -21.65
C ALA A 299 -33.41 27.69 -21.39
N ASP A 300 -33.56 28.48 -20.34
CA ASP A 300 -34.84 29.16 -20.00
C ASP A 300 -34.75 30.69 -20.20
N ALA A 301 -34.43 31.13 -21.40
CA ALA A 301 -34.75 32.48 -21.82
C ALA A 301 -36.17 32.48 -22.48
N PRO A 302 -37.13 33.28 -22.01
CA PRO A 302 -38.47 33.29 -22.62
C PRO A 302 -38.39 33.89 -24.03
N ALA A 303 -38.64 33.07 -25.03
CA ALA A 303 -38.84 33.52 -26.39
C ALA A 303 -40.08 34.40 -26.47
N THR A 304 -39.89 35.68 -26.69
CA THR A 304 -40.95 36.62 -27.08
C THR A 304 -41.61 36.16 -28.36
N ARG A 305 -42.77 35.51 -28.27
CA ARG A 305 -43.61 35.19 -29.40
C ARG A 305 -44.30 36.45 -29.91
N HIS A 306 -43.80 37.02 -30.99
CA HIS A 306 -44.57 37.93 -31.84
C HIS A 306 -45.76 37.17 -32.44
N ARG A 307 -46.93 37.58 -32.07
CA ARG A 307 -48.22 37.09 -32.61
C ARG A 307 -48.46 37.76 -33.95
N VAL A 308 -48.41 37.01 -35.05
CA VAL A 308 -48.90 37.43 -36.37
C VAL A 308 -50.34 36.96 -36.55
N PRO A 309 -51.29 37.82 -36.99
CA PRO A 309 -52.71 37.45 -37.11
C PRO A 309 -52.99 36.58 -38.37
N PRO A 310 -54.09 35.83 -38.39
CA PRO A 310 -54.38 34.84 -39.42
C PRO A 310 -54.94 35.46 -40.68
N ARG A 311 -54.39 35.09 -41.84
CA ARG A 311 -54.99 35.31 -43.17
C ARG A 311 -55.94 34.16 -43.51
N ARG A 312 -57.20 34.51 -43.81
CA ARG A 312 -58.25 33.68 -44.44
C ARG A 312 -57.88 33.40 -45.90
N GLY A 313 -58.10 32.18 -46.36
CA GLY A 313 -58.08 31.85 -47.80
C GLY A 313 -58.40 30.40 -48.06
N LYS A 314 -59.57 30.20 -48.51
CA LYS A 314 -60.30 29.12 -49.15
C LYS A 314 -59.47 28.23 -50.10
N GLY A 315 -59.85 26.94 -50.19
CA GLY A 315 -59.53 26.10 -51.34
C GLY A 315 -59.58 24.61 -51.03
N ARG A 316 -60.72 24.06 -51.29
CA ARG A 316 -61.12 22.67 -51.44
C ARG A 316 -60.37 22.07 -52.66
N VAL A 317 -60.02 20.79 -52.65
CA VAL A 317 -60.28 19.78 -53.66
C VAL A 317 -59.81 18.39 -53.20
N ASP A 318 -60.71 17.44 -53.37
CA ASP A 318 -60.63 15.99 -53.20
C ASP A 318 -59.58 15.32 -54.14
N THR A 319 -59.11 14.15 -53.77
CA THR A 319 -59.39 12.87 -54.47
C THR A 319 -58.35 11.78 -54.04
N THR A 320 -58.86 10.72 -53.48
CA THR A 320 -58.85 9.30 -53.90
C THR A 320 -57.50 8.61 -54.22
N GLY A 321 -57.41 7.42 -53.67
CA GLY A 321 -56.74 6.26 -54.30
C GLY A 321 -55.68 5.57 -53.38
N THR A 322 -56.04 4.59 -52.67
CA THR A 322 -56.15 3.12 -52.87
C THR A 322 -54.87 2.34 -52.97
N HIS A 323 -54.89 1.22 -52.20
CA HIS A 323 -54.17 -0.07 -52.38
C HIS A 323 -52.69 -0.10 -51.99
N GLY A 324 -52.18 -1.09 -51.37
CA GLY A 324 -52.56 -2.48 -50.98
C GLY A 324 -51.36 -3.12 -50.31
N LEU A 325 -51.63 -3.86 -49.35
CA LEU A 325 -51.48 -5.32 -49.20
C LEU A 325 -50.10 -5.96 -49.36
N HIS A 326 -49.87 -6.74 -48.35
CA HIS A 326 -49.27 -8.08 -48.27
C HIS A 326 -47.91 -8.13 -47.56
N ARG A 327 -47.86 -8.87 -46.52
CA ARG A 327 -47.86 -10.30 -46.16
C ARG A 327 -46.50 -10.75 -45.58
N GLN A 328 -46.56 -11.25 -44.40
CA GLN A 328 -46.09 -12.59 -43.94
C GLN A 328 -44.62 -12.90 -44.16
N GLY A 329 -43.90 -13.47 -43.29
CA GLY A 329 -44.21 -14.48 -42.31
C GLY A 329 -42.95 -15.09 -41.67
N ARG A 330 -43.21 -15.79 -40.61
CA ARG A 330 -42.62 -17.04 -40.07
C ARG A 330 -41.19 -16.96 -39.52
N ARG A 331 -41.05 -17.11 -38.19
CA ARG A 331 -40.93 -18.35 -37.39
C ARG A 331 -39.78 -19.27 -37.82
N HIS A 332 -38.84 -19.50 -36.91
CA HIS A 332 -38.52 -20.84 -36.43
C HIS A 332 -37.69 -20.77 -35.10
N LYS A 333 -38.14 -21.39 -34.19
CA LYS A 333 -37.81 -22.20 -33.06
C LYS A 333 -36.81 -23.31 -33.38
N ALA A 334 -35.89 -23.62 -32.43
CA ALA A 334 -35.55 -24.94 -31.89
C ALA A 334 -34.32 -24.77 -31.00
N ARG A 335 -34.32 -24.99 -29.75
CA ARG A 335 -34.50 -26.17 -28.85
C ARG A 335 -33.34 -27.17 -28.93
N HIS A 336 -32.89 -27.49 -27.72
CA HIS A 336 -32.24 -28.71 -27.22
C HIS A 336 -30.70 -28.72 -27.21
N LYS A 337 -29.99 -29.26 -26.25
CA LYS A 337 -30.31 -30.23 -25.16
C LYS A 337 -29.17 -30.22 -24.12
N ARG A 338 -29.52 -30.48 -22.96
CA ARG A 338 -28.88 -30.90 -21.72
C ARG A 338 -27.90 -32.07 -21.80
N ARG A 339 -26.90 -32.01 -20.83
CA ARG A 339 -26.48 -33.08 -19.88
C ARG A 339 -25.39 -34.07 -20.35
N PRO A 340 -24.79 -34.80 -19.39
CA PRO A 340 -24.02 -34.46 -18.18
C PRO A 340 -22.78 -35.40 -18.00
N LEU A 341 -22.09 -35.23 -16.82
CA LEU A 341 -21.31 -36.23 -16.06
C LEU A 341 -20.01 -36.80 -16.71
N GLU A 342 -18.91 -36.54 -16.13
CA GLU A 342 -18.23 -37.33 -15.08
C GLU A 342 -17.21 -36.43 -14.35
#